data_b6a54fb03c19b82349edbca12a8f713b
#
_entry.id   b6a54fb03c19b82349edbca12a8f713b
#
_cell.length_a   1.000
_cell.length_b   1.000
_cell.length_c   1.000
_cell.angle_alpha   90.00
_cell.angle_beta   90.00
_cell.angle_gamma   90.00
#
_symmetry.space_group_name_H-M   'P 1'
#
loop_
_entity.id
_entity.type
_entity.pdbx_description
1 polymer ?
#
loop_
_entity_poly.entity_id
_entity_poly.type
_entity_poly.pdbx_seq_one_letter_code
_entity_poly.pdbx_strand_id
1 'polypeptide(L)'
;MRRCLRLLIQTLYNRKTVLRKMKRLLTVLIITFFMAAGCGLGPSKYDDAIMDGASNLNTGKTEEALEDFNRAIKVDPKIAAGYLGRANTLNVMGRYEESIEDYDRTLEINPKLANAYVNRGSAYSHLGQYEKAIADYEKGLELDPKIDNKPGFISRLFNDERVNPNTDKGIRKHLEYLKQKVKEQSG
;
A
#
# COMPACT_ATOMS: atom_id res chain seq x y z
N MET A 1 -34.66 -0.64 -63.25
CA MET A 1 -34.50 -0.15 -61.84
C MET A 1 -34.22 -1.26 -60.80
N ARG A 2 -34.97 -2.35 -60.71
CA ARG A 2 -34.82 -3.38 -59.65
C ARG A 2 -33.47 -4.13 -59.62
N ARG A 3 -32.75 -4.29 -60.76
CA ARG A 3 -31.43 -4.95 -60.82
C ARG A 3 -30.29 -4.05 -60.27
N CYS A 4 -30.28 -2.75 -60.51
CA CYS A 4 -29.30 -1.82 -59.98
C CYS A 4 -29.38 -1.69 -58.46
N LEU A 5 -30.60 -1.70 -57.89
CA LEU A 5 -30.81 -1.61 -56.45
C LEU A 5 -30.26 -2.85 -55.71
N ARG A 6 -30.44 -4.06 -56.29
CA ARG A 6 -29.89 -5.30 -55.73
C ARG A 6 -28.35 -5.32 -55.71
N LEU A 7 -27.70 -4.82 -56.77
CA LEU A 7 -26.23 -4.72 -56.83
C LEU A 7 -25.69 -3.73 -55.82
N LEU A 8 -26.35 -2.61 -55.63
CA LEU A 8 -25.97 -1.61 -54.60
C LEU A 8 -26.09 -2.18 -53.15
N ILE A 9 -27.17 -2.90 -52.86
CA ILE A 9 -27.39 -3.54 -51.58
C ILE A 9 -26.32 -4.61 -51.33
N GLN A 10 -25.97 -5.39 -52.36
CA GLN A 10 -24.95 -6.45 -52.26
C GLN A 10 -23.55 -5.86 -52.04
N THR A 11 -23.22 -4.75 -52.67
CA THR A 11 -21.91 -4.07 -52.45
C THR A 11 -21.81 -3.43 -51.08
N LEU A 12 -22.91 -2.85 -50.57
CA LEU A 12 -22.95 -2.28 -49.21
C LEU A 12 -22.89 -3.38 -48.12
N TYR A 13 -23.56 -4.51 -48.37
CA TYR A 13 -23.49 -5.67 -47.48
C TYR A 13 -22.06 -6.25 -47.39
N ASN A 14 -21.41 -6.41 -48.56
CA ASN A 14 -20.03 -6.89 -48.63
C ASN A 14 -19.03 -5.91 -47.94
N ARG A 15 -19.22 -4.60 -48.10
CA ARG A 15 -18.40 -3.62 -47.38
C ARG A 15 -18.53 -3.73 -45.87
N LYS A 16 -19.75 -3.89 -45.35
CA LYS A 16 -19.96 -4.07 -43.90
C LYS A 16 -19.34 -5.35 -43.34
N THR A 17 -19.41 -6.45 -44.10
CA THR A 17 -18.79 -7.73 -43.71
C THR A 17 -17.27 -7.67 -43.77
N VAL A 18 -16.68 -7.02 -44.77
CA VAL A 18 -15.25 -6.80 -44.88
C VAL A 18 -14.73 -5.92 -43.72
N LEU A 19 -15.45 -4.83 -43.41
CA LEU A 19 -15.09 -3.96 -42.28
C LEU A 19 -15.13 -4.69 -40.93
N ARG A 20 -16.12 -5.57 -40.73
CA ARG A 20 -16.20 -6.40 -39.50
C ARG A 20 -15.06 -7.42 -39.41
N LYS A 21 -14.67 -8.04 -40.52
CA LYS A 21 -13.52 -8.95 -40.58
C LYS A 21 -12.20 -8.20 -40.36
N MET A 22 -12.03 -7.02 -40.93
CA MET A 22 -10.85 -6.19 -40.72
C MET A 22 -10.75 -5.72 -39.25
N LYS A 23 -11.85 -5.30 -38.61
CA LYS A 23 -11.84 -4.94 -37.18
C LYS A 23 -11.44 -6.13 -36.30
N ARG A 24 -11.96 -7.35 -36.59
CA ARG A 24 -11.57 -8.55 -35.83
C ARG A 24 -10.10 -8.93 -36.03
N LEU A 25 -9.58 -8.81 -37.27
CA LEU A 25 -8.16 -9.04 -37.57
C LEU A 25 -7.28 -8.02 -36.86
N LEU A 26 -7.69 -6.74 -36.84
CA LEU A 26 -6.94 -5.68 -36.16
C LEU A 26 -6.91 -5.90 -34.64
N THR A 27 -8.03 -6.30 -34.02
CA THR A 27 -8.06 -6.64 -32.59
C THR A 27 -7.20 -7.85 -32.26
N VAL A 28 -7.21 -8.90 -33.10
CA VAL A 28 -6.34 -10.07 -32.92
C VAL A 28 -4.87 -9.68 -33.09
N LEU A 29 -4.53 -8.86 -34.08
CA LEU A 29 -3.16 -8.34 -34.27
C LEU A 29 -2.69 -7.47 -33.12
N ILE A 30 -3.55 -6.62 -32.56
CA ILE A 30 -3.24 -5.81 -31.37
C ILE A 30 -3.02 -6.73 -30.16
N ILE A 31 -3.87 -7.72 -29.93
CA ILE A 31 -3.72 -8.67 -28.83
C ILE A 31 -2.45 -9.50 -28.98
N THR A 32 -2.14 -10.00 -30.18
CA THR A 32 -0.92 -10.77 -30.44
C THR A 32 0.33 -9.89 -30.34
N PHE A 33 0.27 -8.63 -30.76
CA PHE A 33 1.36 -7.68 -30.61
C PHE A 33 1.63 -7.37 -29.13
N PHE A 34 0.58 -7.16 -28.33
CA PHE A 34 0.71 -6.99 -26.87
C PHE A 34 1.23 -8.25 -26.17
N MET A 35 0.83 -9.44 -26.63
CA MET A 35 1.38 -10.70 -26.10
C MET A 35 2.84 -10.92 -26.51
N ALA A 36 3.21 -10.56 -27.75
CA ALA A 36 4.57 -10.72 -28.26
C ALA A 36 5.54 -9.65 -27.72
N ALA A 37 5.02 -8.46 -27.35
CA ALA A 37 5.83 -7.37 -26.79
C ALA A 37 6.25 -7.61 -25.34
N GLY A 38 5.89 -8.76 -24.73
CA GLY A 38 6.30 -9.10 -23.36
C GLY A 38 5.83 -8.11 -22.30
N CYS A 39 4.82 -7.28 -22.59
CA CYS A 39 4.11 -6.53 -21.57
C CYS A 39 3.36 -7.54 -20.70
N GLY A 40 4.07 -8.07 -19.71
CA GLY A 40 3.51 -8.94 -18.69
C GLY A 40 2.38 -8.22 -17.98
N LEU A 41 1.14 -8.53 -18.37
CA LEU A 41 -0.09 -8.16 -17.66
C LEU A 41 -0.28 -9.03 -16.40
N GLY A 42 0.74 -9.78 -16.00
CA GLY A 42 0.78 -10.50 -14.74
C GLY A 42 1.42 -9.65 -13.64
N PRO A 43 1.10 -9.93 -12.37
CA PRO A 43 1.74 -9.27 -11.25
C PRO A 43 3.26 -9.42 -11.38
N SER A 44 3.99 -8.35 -11.07
CA SER A 44 5.45 -8.41 -11.10
C SER A 44 5.93 -9.28 -9.91
N LYS A 45 7.14 -9.83 -9.99
CA LYS A 45 7.75 -10.56 -8.86
C LYS A 45 7.79 -9.73 -7.58
N TYR A 46 7.78 -8.40 -7.73
CA TYR A 46 7.66 -7.47 -6.63
C TYR A 46 6.25 -7.48 -6.04
N ASP A 47 5.21 -7.37 -6.89
CA ASP A 47 3.81 -7.37 -6.44
C ASP A 47 3.44 -8.68 -5.75
N ASP A 48 3.88 -9.82 -6.28
CA ASP A 48 3.70 -11.14 -5.66
C ASP A 48 4.30 -11.15 -4.24
N ALA A 49 5.55 -10.70 -4.09
CA ALA A 49 6.23 -10.67 -2.80
C ALA A 49 5.55 -9.73 -1.78
N ILE A 50 5.03 -8.57 -2.24
CA ILE A 50 4.26 -7.65 -1.37
C ILE A 50 2.93 -8.28 -0.93
N MET A 51 2.23 -8.95 -1.84
CA MET A 51 0.95 -9.59 -1.55
C MET A 51 1.12 -10.76 -0.58
N ASP A 52 2.13 -11.62 -0.80
CA ASP A 52 2.47 -12.72 0.09
C ASP A 52 2.83 -12.22 1.49
N GLY A 53 3.72 -11.21 1.57
CA GLY A 53 4.13 -10.62 2.84
C GLY A 53 2.96 -9.99 3.60
N ALA A 54 2.07 -9.26 2.91
CA ALA A 54 0.88 -8.68 3.52
C ALA A 54 -0.10 -9.77 4.02
N SER A 55 -0.27 -10.85 3.25
CA SER A 55 -1.09 -12.01 3.64
C SER A 55 -0.51 -12.71 4.87
N ASN A 56 0.80 -12.97 4.87
CA ASN A 56 1.49 -13.62 5.98
C ASN A 56 1.44 -12.76 7.25
N LEU A 57 1.65 -11.45 7.15
CA LEU A 57 1.52 -10.53 8.28
C LEU A 57 0.08 -10.51 8.84
N ASN A 58 -0.93 -10.50 7.98
CA ASN A 58 -2.33 -10.54 8.41
C ASN A 58 -2.72 -11.85 9.10
N THR A 59 -2.06 -12.94 8.77
CA THR A 59 -2.27 -14.26 9.40
C THR A 59 -1.36 -14.53 10.60
N GLY A 60 -0.53 -13.55 10.99
CA GLY A 60 0.37 -13.63 12.14
C GLY A 60 1.66 -14.41 11.88
N LYS A 61 1.96 -14.74 10.62
CA LYS A 61 3.20 -15.40 10.20
C LYS A 61 4.27 -14.35 9.95
N THR A 62 4.83 -13.82 11.04
CA THR A 62 5.71 -12.64 10.99
C THR A 62 7.07 -12.95 10.35
N GLU A 63 7.63 -14.13 10.55
CA GLU A 63 8.90 -14.52 9.97
C GLU A 63 8.78 -14.68 8.45
N GLU A 64 7.73 -15.35 7.97
CA GLU A 64 7.47 -15.51 6.53
C GLU A 64 7.20 -14.15 5.88
N ALA A 65 6.43 -13.28 6.55
CA ALA A 65 6.19 -11.92 6.06
C ALA A 65 7.50 -11.13 5.93
N LEU A 66 8.43 -11.27 6.88
CA LEU A 66 9.73 -10.62 6.86
C LEU A 66 10.57 -11.08 5.64
N GLU A 67 10.56 -12.39 5.35
CA GLU A 67 11.24 -12.95 4.17
C GLU A 67 10.64 -12.42 2.86
N ASP A 68 9.32 -12.36 2.78
CA ASP A 68 8.61 -11.85 1.60
C ASP A 68 8.91 -10.38 1.31
N PHE A 69 8.88 -9.52 2.35
CA PHE A 69 9.23 -8.11 2.19
C PHE A 69 10.72 -7.93 1.88
N ASN A 70 11.63 -8.75 2.44
CA ASN A 70 13.03 -8.78 2.04
C ASN A 70 13.19 -9.13 0.55
N ARG A 71 12.41 -10.10 0.06
CA ARG A 71 12.37 -10.47 -1.35
C ARG A 71 11.88 -9.30 -2.22
N ALA A 72 10.82 -8.60 -1.80
CA ALA A 72 10.32 -7.43 -2.49
C ALA A 72 11.37 -6.32 -2.59
N ILE A 73 12.02 -5.97 -1.49
CA ILE A 73 13.09 -4.95 -1.45
C ILE A 73 14.27 -5.34 -2.36
N LYS A 74 14.62 -6.63 -2.41
CA LYS A 74 15.67 -7.13 -3.31
C LYS A 74 15.31 -7.00 -4.79
N VAL A 75 14.02 -7.16 -5.13
CA VAL A 75 13.53 -6.99 -6.51
C VAL A 75 13.54 -5.52 -6.92
N ASP A 76 13.03 -4.63 -6.07
CA ASP A 76 13.07 -3.19 -6.33
C ASP A 76 13.25 -2.37 -5.03
N PRO A 77 14.50 -1.93 -4.76
CA PRO A 77 14.81 -1.15 -3.55
C PRO A 77 14.34 0.32 -3.61
N LYS A 78 13.71 0.75 -4.69
CA LYS A 78 13.22 2.14 -4.84
C LYS A 78 11.73 2.28 -4.50
N ILE A 79 11.03 1.19 -4.22
CA ILE A 79 9.61 1.22 -3.92
C ILE A 79 9.38 1.17 -2.40
N ALA A 80 8.70 2.19 -1.87
CA ALA A 80 8.45 2.35 -0.44
C ALA A 80 7.66 1.19 0.20
N ALA A 81 6.82 0.48 -0.56
CA ALA A 81 5.93 -0.53 0.00
C ALA A 81 6.67 -1.74 0.60
N GLY A 82 7.82 -2.13 0.06
CA GLY A 82 8.66 -3.19 0.62
C GLY A 82 9.19 -2.85 2.00
N TYR A 83 9.78 -1.65 2.14
CA TYR A 83 10.27 -1.16 3.43
C TYR A 83 9.13 -0.94 4.43
N LEU A 84 8.01 -0.35 4.00
CA LEU A 84 6.83 -0.17 4.84
C LEU A 84 6.28 -1.50 5.38
N GLY A 85 6.20 -2.51 4.51
CA GLY A 85 5.75 -3.85 4.91
C GLY A 85 6.69 -4.50 5.92
N ARG A 86 8.00 -4.42 5.68
CA ARG A 86 9.02 -4.95 6.60
C ARG A 86 9.02 -4.19 7.92
N ALA A 87 8.94 -2.87 7.91
CA ALA A 87 8.84 -2.04 9.10
C ALA A 87 7.61 -2.41 9.95
N ASN A 88 6.44 -2.58 9.32
CA ASN A 88 5.24 -3.02 10.02
C ASN A 88 5.41 -4.41 10.64
N THR A 89 6.07 -5.32 9.96
CA THR A 89 6.35 -6.67 10.47
C THR A 89 7.29 -6.62 11.67
N LEU A 90 8.39 -5.86 11.58
CA LEU A 90 9.34 -5.65 12.68
C LEU A 90 8.67 -5.00 13.89
N ASN A 91 7.79 -4.02 13.65
CA ASN A 91 7.03 -3.37 14.72
C ASN A 91 6.11 -4.36 15.47
N VAL A 92 5.41 -5.24 14.73
CA VAL A 92 4.59 -6.32 15.32
C VAL A 92 5.44 -7.31 16.12
N MET A 93 6.67 -7.58 15.67
CA MET A 93 7.65 -8.43 16.38
C MET A 93 8.28 -7.75 17.61
N GLY A 94 8.01 -6.46 17.87
CA GLY A 94 8.60 -5.68 18.95
C GLY A 94 10.05 -5.20 18.67
N ARG A 95 10.53 -5.34 17.42
CA ARG A 95 11.86 -4.90 16.95
C ARG A 95 11.80 -3.44 16.53
N TYR A 96 11.53 -2.55 17.50
CA TYR A 96 11.15 -1.16 17.24
C TYR A 96 12.27 -0.34 16.59
N GLU A 97 13.52 -0.49 17.03
CA GLU A 97 14.67 0.23 16.47
C GLU A 97 14.84 -0.09 14.98
N GLU A 98 14.79 -1.37 14.62
CA GLU A 98 14.91 -1.80 13.22
C GLU A 98 13.71 -1.36 12.38
N SER A 99 12.52 -1.35 12.98
CA SER A 99 11.33 -0.84 12.29
C SER A 99 11.42 0.63 11.95
N ILE A 100 12.04 1.44 12.84
CA ILE A 100 12.25 2.88 12.62
C ILE A 100 13.16 3.11 11.41
N GLU A 101 14.24 2.35 11.27
CA GLU A 101 15.14 2.47 10.11
C GLU A 101 14.41 2.24 8.79
N ASP A 102 13.51 1.25 8.74
CA ASP A 102 12.72 0.95 7.57
C ASP A 102 11.61 1.98 7.32
N TYR A 103 11.00 2.54 8.37
CA TYR A 103 10.09 3.68 8.22
C TYR A 103 10.81 4.92 7.71
N ASP A 104 12.03 5.19 8.18
CA ASP A 104 12.86 6.28 7.68
C ASP A 104 13.10 6.11 6.18
N ARG A 105 13.50 4.91 5.75
CA ARG A 105 13.69 4.61 4.34
C ARG A 105 12.39 4.75 3.53
N THR A 106 11.26 4.33 4.08
CA THR A 106 9.94 4.51 3.48
C THR A 106 9.63 5.98 3.24
N LEU A 107 9.90 6.84 4.24
CA LEU A 107 9.61 8.27 4.20
C LEU A 107 10.61 9.06 3.35
N GLU A 108 11.86 8.60 3.21
CA GLU A 108 12.80 9.13 2.21
C GLU A 108 12.28 8.93 0.79
N ILE A 109 11.70 7.76 0.49
CA ILE A 109 11.15 7.45 -0.83
C ILE A 109 9.82 8.17 -1.04
N ASN A 110 8.93 8.17 -0.04
CA ASN A 110 7.63 8.82 -0.12
C ASN A 110 7.27 9.57 1.17
N PRO A 111 7.61 10.87 1.26
CA PRO A 111 7.38 11.70 2.44
C PRO A 111 5.91 12.07 2.72
N LYS A 112 4.97 11.60 1.87
CA LYS A 112 3.53 11.88 2.04
C LYS A 112 2.74 10.70 2.60
N LEU A 113 3.39 9.64 3.02
CA LEU A 113 2.75 8.46 3.59
C LEU A 113 2.38 8.70 5.07
N ALA A 114 1.16 9.17 5.32
CA ALA A 114 0.66 9.45 6.66
C ALA A 114 0.75 8.23 7.61
N ASN A 115 0.47 7.03 7.11
CA ASN A 115 0.55 5.79 7.88
C ASN A 115 1.99 5.44 8.31
N ALA A 116 3.01 5.78 7.51
CA ALA A 116 4.40 5.53 7.88
C ALA A 116 4.82 6.42 9.07
N TYR A 117 4.41 7.69 9.09
CA TYR A 117 4.63 8.56 10.25
C TYR A 117 3.94 8.01 11.49
N VAL A 118 2.65 7.66 11.41
CA VAL A 118 1.92 7.13 12.55
C VAL A 118 2.53 5.85 13.10
N ASN A 119 2.96 4.94 12.22
CA ASN A 119 3.56 3.68 12.64
C ASN A 119 4.96 3.90 13.25
N ARG A 120 5.79 4.83 12.71
CA ARG A 120 7.07 5.20 13.30
C ARG A 120 6.88 5.88 14.65
N GLY A 121 5.88 6.76 14.78
CA GLY A 121 5.48 7.36 16.04
C GLY A 121 5.09 6.33 17.09
N SER A 122 4.40 5.25 16.69
CA SER A 122 4.12 4.11 17.58
C SER A 122 5.41 3.44 18.06
N ALA A 123 6.35 3.15 17.15
CA ALA A 123 7.64 2.55 17.52
C ALA A 123 8.43 3.47 18.49
N TYR A 124 8.48 4.78 18.22
CA TYR A 124 9.08 5.74 19.14
C TYR A 124 8.41 5.76 20.53
N SER A 125 7.07 5.67 20.56
CA SER A 125 6.31 5.60 21.80
C SER A 125 6.66 4.36 22.64
N HIS A 126 6.80 3.20 22.00
CA HIS A 126 7.24 1.96 22.67
C HIS A 126 8.65 2.05 23.26
N LEU A 127 9.53 2.81 22.59
CA LEU A 127 10.89 3.08 23.07
C LEU A 127 10.97 4.22 24.11
N GLY A 128 9.83 4.80 24.51
CA GLY A 128 9.80 5.93 25.46
C GLY A 128 10.29 7.26 24.86
N GLN A 129 10.50 7.34 23.55
CA GLN A 129 10.92 8.56 22.84
C GLN A 129 9.69 9.42 22.50
N TYR A 130 9.03 9.94 23.55
CA TYR A 130 7.69 10.52 23.45
C TYR A 130 7.63 11.78 22.59
N GLU A 131 8.64 12.62 22.60
CA GLU A 131 8.70 13.85 21.78
C GLU A 131 8.71 13.52 20.28
N LYS A 132 9.50 12.49 19.88
CA LYS A 132 9.53 12.02 18.49
C LYS A 132 8.21 11.39 18.09
N ALA A 133 7.60 10.61 18.98
CA ALA A 133 6.29 10.01 18.75
C ALA A 133 5.21 11.09 18.53
N ILE A 134 5.21 12.14 19.35
CA ILE A 134 4.29 13.28 19.22
C ILE A 134 4.45 13.95 17.84
N ALA A 135 5.69 14.27 17.45
CA ALA A 135 5.97 14.91 16.17
C ALA A 135 5.47 14.07 14.97
N ASP A 136 5.70 12.77 15.03
CA ASP A 136 5.26 11.84 13.98
C ASP A 136 3.74 11.67 13.92
N TYR A 137 3.06 11.58 15.06
CA TYR A 137 1.60 11.52 15.07
C TYR A 137 0.95 12.82 14.55
N GLU A 138 1.49 13.97 14.94
CA GLU A 138 1.03 15.27 14.43
C GLU A 138 1.23 15.36 12.92
N LYS A 139 2.37 14.91 12.41
CA LYS A 139 2.63 14.87 10.96
C LYS A 139 1.71 13.92 10.21
N GLY A 140 1.46 12.75 10.76
CA GLY A 140 0.52 11.78 10.18
C GLY A 140 -0.91 12.33 10.10
N LEU A 141 -1.38 13.00 11.17
CA LEU A 141 -2.69 13.65 11.21
C LEU A 141 -2.80 14.89 10.31
N GLU A 142 -1.69 15.62 10.10
CA GLU A 142 -1.63 16.72 9.13
C GLU A 142 -1.83 16.19 7.69
N LEU A 143 -1.15 15.10 7.34
CA LEU A 143 -1.19 14.50 6.01
C LEU A 143 -2.52 13.78 5.71
N ASP A 144 -3.09 13.09 6.68
CA ASP A 144 -4.40 12.42 6.58
C ASP A 144 -5.20 12.62 7.89
N PRO A 145 -6.03 13.66 8.02
CA PRO A 145 -6.86 13.89 9.20
C PRO A 145 -7.86 12.77 9.52
N LYS A 146 -8.13 11.88 8.54
CA LYS A 146 -9.06 10.74 8.68
C LYS A 146 -8.35 9.45 9.11
N ILE A 147 -7.03 9.45 9.23
CA ILE A 147 -6.27 8.26 9.60
C ILE A 147 -6.65 7.76 10.99
N ASP A 148 -7.06 8.67 11.86
CA ASP A 148 -7.52 8.40 13.22
C ASP A 148 -8.80 7.52 13.27
N ASN A 149 -9.60 7.55 12.22
CA ASN A 149 -10.90 6.87 12.14
C ASN A 149 -10.86 5.55 11.36
N LYS A 150 -9.68 5.05 10.99
CA LYS A 150 -9.55 3.79 10.24
C LYS A 150 -9.61 2.60 11.22
N PRO A 151 -10.71 1.80 11.22
CA PRO A 151 -10.84 0.67 12.13
C PRO A 151 -9.76 -0.37 11.87
N GLY A 152 -9.22 -0.96 12.93
CA GLY A 152 -8.27 -2.06 12.87
C GLY A 152 -6.81 -1.67 12.60
N PHE A 153 -6.52 -0.42 12.23
CA PHE A 153 -5.16 0.07 12.06
C PHE A 153 -4.50 0.35 13.41
N ILE A 154 -5.20 1.05 14.28
CA ILE A 154 -4.70 1.46 15.60
C ILE A 154 -4.63 0.30 16.58
N SER A 155 -5.61 -0.61 16.57
CA SER A 155 -5.61 -1.78 17.46
C SER A 155 -4.46 -2.77 17.19
N ARG A 156 -3.89 -2.75 15.98
CA ARG A 156 -2.70 -3.55 15.62
C ARG A 156 -1.39 -2.85 16.00
N LEU A 157 -1.39 -1.50 16.05
CA LEU A 157 -0.21 -0.71 16.40
C LEU A 157 -0.01 -0.62 17.91
N PHE A 158 -1.10 -0.52 18.66
CA PHE A 158 -1.09 -0.43 20.10
C PHE A 158 -1.58 -1.76 20.68
N ASN A 159 -0.67 -2.70 20.86
CA ASN A 159 -0.92 -3.92 21.64
C ASN A 159 -1.11 -3.58 23.14
N ASP A 160 -1.45 -2.32 23.43
CA ASP A 160 -1.66 -1.79 24.75
C ASP A 160 -3.16 -1.80 25.07
N GLU A 161 -3.58 -2.68 25.99
CA GLU A 161 -4.96 -2.78 26.48
C GLU A 161 -5.53 -1.44 27.01
N ARG A 162 -4.65 -0.48 27.32
CA ARG A 162 -5.00 0.88 27.76
C ARG A 162 -5.52 1.78 26.64
N VAL A 163 -5.24 1.44 25.38
CA VAL A 163 -5.82 2.11 24.20
C VAL A 163 -7.01 1.27 23.72
N ASN A 164 -8.18 1.49 24.28
CA ASN A 164 -9.40 0.78 23.91
C ASN A 164 -9.69 0.98 22.40
N PRO A 165 -9.71 -0.10 21.58
CA PRO A 165 -9.93 -0.01 20.14
C PRO A 165 -11.35 0.47 19.75
N ASN A 166 -12.27 0.56 20.73
CA ASN A 166 -13.65 1.01 20.53
C ASN A 166 -13.87 2.51 20.79
N THR A 167 -12.81 3.28 21.05
CA THR A 167 -12.96 4.73 21.21
C THR A 167 -12.55 5.44 19.93
N ASP A 168 -13.43 6.28 19.40
CA ASP A 168 -13.36 7.04 18.14
C ASP A 168 -12.18 8.02 18.00
N LYS A 169 -11.11 7.89 18.78
CA LYS A 169 -10.02 8.88 18.85
C LYS A 169 -8.66 8.24 19.19
N GLY A 170 -8.28 7.16 18.53
CA GLY A 170 -7.09 6.38 18.89
C GLY A 170 -5.80 7.18 18.92
N ILE A 171 -5.38 7.76 17.78
CA ILE A 171 -4.12 8.52 17.67
C ILE A 171 -4.18 9.82 18.47
N ARG A 172 -5.28 10.57 18.37
CA ARG A 172 -5.45 11.85 19.07
C ARG A 172 -5.43 11.67 20.59
N LYS A 173 -6.11 10.65 21.09
CA LYS A 173 -6.12 10.34 22.52
C LYS A 173 -4.76 9.90 23.01
N HIS A 174 -4.05 9.07 22.23
CA HIS A 174 -2.70 8.67 22.57
C HIS A 174 -1.72 9.86 22.53
N LEU A 175 -1.87 10.75 21.57
CA LEU A 175 -1.11 11.99 21.45
C LEU A 175 -1.28 12.87 22.71
N GLU A 176 -2.51 13.05 23.21
CA GLU A 176 -2.74 13.79 24.46
C GLU A 176 -2.11 13.11 25.68
N TYR A 177 -2.21 11.78 25.76
CA TYR A 177 -1.52 11.01 26.80
C TYR A 177 0.00 11.22 26.78
N LEU A 178 0.62 11.18 25.58
CA LEU A 178 2.06 11.39 25.44
C LEU A 178 2.47 12.82 25.83
N LYS A 179 1.68 13.82 25.44
CA LYS A 179 1.91 15.23 25.83
C LYS A 179 1.87 15.42 27.33
N GLN A 180 0.95 14.72 28.01
CA GLN A 180 0.89 14.73 29.47
C GLN A 180 2.13 14.06 30.08
N LYS A 181 2.56 12.90 29.54
CA LYS A 181 3.78 12.20 30.00
C LYS A 181 5.02 13.05 29.91
N VAL A 182 5.22 13.74 28.80
CA VAL A 182 6.37 14.66 28.61
C VAL A 182 6.35 15.78 29.66
N LYS A 183 5.19 16.36 29.98
CA LYS A 183 5.06 17.38 31.03
C LYS A 183 5.40 16.84 32.42
N GLU A 184 4.97 15.62 32.74
CA GLU A 184 5.30 14.97 34.03
C GLU A 184 6.80 14.68 34.20
N GLN A 185 7.53 14.48 33.10
CA GLN A 185 8.97 14.22 33.10
C GLN A 185 9.83 15.52 33.18
N SER A 186 9.24 16.66 32.80
CA SER A 186 9.91 17.96 32.73
C SER A 186 9.74 18.85 33.98
N GLY A 187 8.86 18.46 34.91
CA GLY A 187 8.59 19.19 36.17
C GLY A 187 9.07 18.44 37.36
#